data_3ab965ac94ee6da59dfb41cbca97dcad
#
_entry.id   3ab965ac94ee6da59dfb41cbca97dcad
#
_cell.length_a   1.000
_cell.length_b   1.000
_cell.length_c   1.000
_cell.angle_alpha   90.00
_cell.angle_beta   90.00
_cell.angle_gamma   90.00
#
_symmetry.space_group_name_H-M   'P 1'
#
loop_
_entity.id
_entity.type
_entity.pdbx_description
1 polymer ?
#
loop_
_entity_poly.entity_id
_entity_poly.type
_entity_poly.pdbx_seq_one_letter_code
_entity_poly.pdbx_strand_id
1 'polypeptide(L)'
;MFDWIAFDADDTLWKNEEIYLQGKDVFLDILSGYDIDENELETDDEYVVENIQYYGYGAMSFVLSMIEKAIELIGESIHPKDIQRLIDFGKHMLTAEVEVFDGVPLLLQNLSKDYPLLLITKGDLFHQQRKLEASGLAGYFRLVEVVSEKSPEVYSEILERHQIDPGRFVMIGNSLRSDIIPVLKLGAWAIYLSDHLTWSHEDDPLDVITQDSYLEVKEISGVLQAIKLLGK
;
A
#
# COMPACT_ATOMS: atom_id res chain seq x y z
N MET A 1 -12.19 -15.67 -18.79
CA MET A 1 -12.76 -15.86 -17.41
C MET A 1 -11.59 -16.08 -16.47
N PHE A 2 -11.55 -15.35 -15.37
CA PHE A 2 -10.47 -15.44 -14.36
C PHE A 2 -10.63 -16.68 -13.47
N ASP A 3 -9.52 -17.20 -12.98
CA ASP A 3 -9.49 -18.25 -11.95
C ASP A 3 -9.21 -17.67 -10.56
N TRP A 4 -8.49 -16.54 -10.50
CA TRP A 4 -8.14 -15.86 -9.27
C TRP A 4 -8.30 -14.34 -9.39
N ILE A 5 -8.80 -13.72 -8.33
CA ILE A 5 -8.85 -12.28 -8.18
C ILE A 5 -8.01 -11.90 -6.96
N ALA A 6 -7.04 -11.00 -7.17
CA ALA A 6 -6.22 -10.48 -6.11
C ALA A 6 -6.54 -9.01 -5.82
N PHE A 7 -6.34 -8.64 -4.56
CA PHE A 7 -6.46 -7.28 -4.07
C PHE A 7 -5.18 -6.85 -3.36
N ASP A 8 -4.79 -5.64 -3.58
CA ASP A 8 -3.99 -4.90 -2.61
C ASP A 8 -4.84 -4.57 -1.38
N ALA A 9 -4.19 -4.13 -0.31
CA ALA A 9 -4.84 -3.85 0.96
C ALA A 9 -4.93 -2.35 1.28
N ASP A 10 -3.78 -1.73 1.52
CA ASP A 10 -3.65 -0.34 1.97
C ASP A 10 -4.08 0.63 0.86
N ASP A 11 -4.99 1.54 1.19
CA ASP A 11 -5.61 2.47 0.24
C ASP A 11 -6.33 1.82 -0.96
N THR A 12 -6.55 0.50 -0.88
CA THR A 12 -7.40 -0.27 -1.79
C THR A 12 -8.65 -0.79 -1.07
N LEU A 13 -8.49 -1.45 0.09
CA LEU A 13 -9.59 -2.01 0.89
C LEU A 13 -9.90 -1.16 2.13
N TRP A 14 -8.92 -0.49 2.67
CA TRP A 14 -9.02 0.41 3.83
C TRP A 14 -8.07 1.59 3.71
N LYS A 15 -8.38 2.67 4.42
CA LYS A 15 -7.57 3.88 4.46
C LYS A 15 -6.26 3.63 5.20
N ASN A 16 -5.18 4.16 4.65
CA ASN A 16 -3.85 4.01 5.21
C ASN A 16 -2.98 5.28 5.05
N GLU A 17 -2.98 5.94 3.89
CA GLU A 17 -2.13 7.11 3.64
C GLU A 17 -2.43 8.28 4.59
N GLU A 18 -3.67 8.43 5.03
CA GLU A 18 -4.07 9.51 5.95
C GLU A 18 -3.26 9.52 7.26
N ILE A 19 -2.92 8.34 7.81
CA ILE A 19 -2.14 8.27 9.05
C ILE A 19 -0.66 8.61 8.82
N TYR A 20 -0.12 8.35 7.64
CA TYR A 20 1.23 8.78 7.27
C TYR A 20 1.31 10.29 7.12
N LEU A 21 0.30 10.93 6.53
CA LEU A 21 0.19 12.40 6.46
C LEU A 21 0.16 13.01 7.86
N GLN A 22 -0.60 12.44 8.80
CA GLN A 22 -0.58 12.89 10.21
C GLN A 22 0.81 12.74 10.85
N GLY A 23 1.56 11.69 10.49
CA GLY A 23 2.94 11.49 10.93
C GLY A 23 3.88 12.58 10.44
N LYS A 24 3.71 13.00 9.19
CA LYS A 24 4.45 14.14 8.62
C LYS A 24 4.12 15.44 9.37
N ASP A 25 2.85 15.68 9.69
CA ASP A 25 2.46 16.85 10.48
C ASP A 25 3.13 16.86 11.86
N VAL A 26 3.16 15.70 12.55
CA VAL A 26 3.88 15.57 13.84
C VAL A 26 5.37 15.83 13.69
N PHE A 27 5.98 15.34 12.61
CA PHE A 27 7.39 15.55 12.32
C PHE A 27 7.70 17.03 12.07
N LEU A 28 6.94 17.69 11.22
CA LEU A 28 7.09 19.12 10.92
C LEU A 28 6.86 19.99 12.16
N ASP A 29 5.88 19.66 13.00
CA ASP A 29 5.65 20.36 14.28
C ASP A 29 6.88 20.25 15.20
N ILE A 30 7.53 19.10 15.27
CA ILE A 30 8.78 18.93 16.01
C ILE A 30 9.88 19.81 15.42
N LEU A 31 10.11 19.74 14.10
CA LEU A 31 11.16 20.52 13.44
C LEU A 31 10.97 22.03 13.60
N SER A 32 9.72 22.51 13.60
CA SER A 32 9.39 23.93 13.80
C SER A 32 9.81 24.50 15.16
N GLY A 33 10.06 23.64 16.15
CA GLY A 33 10.58 24.01 17.47
C GLY A 33 12.10 24.29 17.49
N TYR A 34 12.80 24.09 16.38
CA TYR A 34 14.24 24.24 16.23
C TYR A 34 14.59 25.25 15.14
N ASP A 35 15.78 25.82 15.20
CA ASP A 35 16.31 26.79 14.22
C ASP A 35 16.88 26.00 13.01
N ILE A 36 15.98 25.56 12.13
CA ILE A 36 16.29 24.79 10.93
C ILE A 36 16.01 25.68 9.70
N ASP A 37 16.85 25.61 8.68
CA ASP A 37 16.63 26.31 7.41
C ASP A 37 15.30 25.87 6.78
N GLU A 38 14.45 26.84 6.38
CA GLU A 38 13.15 26.57 5.76
C GLU A 38 13.29 25.70 4.50
N ASN A 39 14.40 25.77 3.78
CA ASN A 39 14.68 24.92 2.60
C ASN A 39 14.92 23.45 2.98
N GLU A 40 15.33 23.17 4.23
CA GLU A 40 15.50 21.80 4.74
C GLU A 40 14.18 21.22 5.30
N LEU A 41 13.18 22.09 5.50
CA LEU A 41 11.82 21.69 5.91
C LEU A 41 10.94 21.24 4.73
N GLU A 42 11.31 21.57 3.49
CA GLU A 42 10.70 20.99 2.27
C GLU A 42 11.13 19.52 2.16
N THR A 43 10.57 18.70 3.03
CA THR A 43 10.85 17.27 3.03
C THR A 43 9.95 16.59 1.99
N ASP A 44 10.45 16.48 0.77
CA ASP A 44 10.07 15.34 -0.07
C ASP A 44 10.37 14.07 0.74
N ASP A 45 9.55 13.02 0.57
CA ASP A 45 9.72 11.76 1.31
C ASP A 45 11.01 10.99 0.93
N GLU A 46 11.99 11.66 0.31
CA GLU A 46 13.24 11.05 -0.17
C GLU A 46 13.96 10.29 0.95
N TYR A 47 14.03 10.85 2.17
CA TYR A 47 14.65 10.18 3.31
C TYR A 47 13.92 8.89 3.74
N VAL A 48 12.59 8.81 3.52
CA VAL A 48 11.83 7.58 3.74
C VAL A 48 12.14 6.57 2.64
N VAL A 49 12.15 7.02 1.37
CA VAL A 49 12.44 6.19 0.19
C VAL A 49 13.85 5.61 0.27
N GLU A 50 14.86 6.41 0.63
CA GLU A 50 16.24 5.95 0.81
C GLU A 50 16.36 4.87 1.88
N ASN A 51 15.57 4.95 2.93
CA ASN A 51 15.58 4.01 4.05
C ASN A 51 14.81 2.72 3.79
N ILE A 52 13.99 2.63 2.73
CA ILE A 52 13.30 1.37 2.36
C ILE A 52 14.28 0.20 2.22
N GLN A 53 15.45 0.43 1.64
CA GLN A 53 16.48 -0.62 1.47
C GLN A 53 16.99 -1.22 2.79
N TYR A 54 16.86 -0.50 3.92
CA TYR A 54 17.32 -0.94 5.24
C TYR A 54 16.17 -1.44 6.11
N TYR A 55 15.04 -0.74 6.11
CA TYR A 55 13.92 -0.96 7.04
C TYR A 55 12.69 -1.58 6.37
N GLY A 56 12.66 -1.65 5.04
CA GLY A 56 11.48 -2.08 4.28
C GLY A 56 10.36 -1.03 4.30
N TYR A 57 9.18 -1.46 3.93
CA TYR A 57 7.95 -0.64 3.97
C TYR A 57 7.23 -0.77 5.32
N GLY A 58 6.44 0.25 5.67
CA GLY A 58 5.50 0.21 6.78
C GLY A 58 5.78 1.23 7.89
N ALA A 59 4.91 1.25 8.91
CA ALA A 59 4.89 2.25 9.97
C ALA A 59 6.21 2.38 10.73
N MET A 60 6.87 1.25 11.02
CA MET A 60 8.14 1.28 11.76
C MET A 60 9.29 1.84 10.93
N SER A 61 9.37 1.51 9.64
CA SER A 61 10.31 2.10 8.70
C SER A 61 10.14 3.61 8.62
N PHE A 62 8.91 4.07 8.45
CA PHE A 62 8.55 5.48 8.39
C PHE A 62 8.99 6.24 9.65
N VAL A 63 8.67 5.72 10.84
CA VAL A 63 9.03 6.36 12.12
C VAL A 63 10.54 6.38 12.34
N LEU A 64 11.25 5.29 12.01
CA LEU A 64 12.72 5.26 12.10
C LEU A 64 13.36 6.27 11.16
N SER A 65 12.86 6.41 9.94
CA SER A 65 13.33 7.41 8.97
C SER A 65 13.12 8.84 9.48
N MET A 66 11.96 9.13 10.07
CA MET A 66 11.72 10.44 10.71
C MET A 66 12.67 10.70 11.88
N ILE A 67 12.95 9.70 12.72
CA ILE A 67 13.89 9.84 13.85
C ILE A 67 15.30 10.10 13.32
N GLU A 68 15.78 9.37 12.33
CA GLU A 68 17.09 9.60 11.72
C GLU A 68 17.20 10.99 11.13
N LYS A 69 16.18 11.40 10.35
CA LYS A 69 16.14 12.74 9.73
C LYS A 69 16.10 13.86 10.78
N ALA A 70 15.34 13.68 11.87
CA ALA A 70 15.33 14.64 12.98
C ALA A 70 16.71 14.75 13.65
N ILE A 71 17.41 13.64 13.86
CA ILE A 71 18.76 13.65 14.43
C ILE A 71 19.76 14.32 13.46
N GLU A 72 19.63 14.04 12.15
CA GLU A 72 20.48 14.68 11.12
C GLU A 72 20.33 16.20 11.12
N LEU A 73 19.09 16.70 11.11
CA LEU A 73 18.79 18.13 11.01
C LEU A 73 19.07 18.90 12.31
N ILE A 74 18.77 18.33 13.47
CA ILE A 74 18.81 19.02 14.77
C ILE A 74 20.14 18.74 15.50
N GLY A 75 20.77 17.60 15.28
CA GLY A 75 22.01 17.20 15.93
C GLY A 75 21.85 16.98 17.43
N GLU A 76 22.89 17.38 18.19
CA GLU A 76 22.94 17.21 19.66
C GLU A 76 21.87 18.02 20.40
N SER A 77 21.22 18.99 19.75
CA SER A 77 20.18 19.84 20.35
C SER A 77 18.83 19.15 20.43
N ILE A 78 18.64 18.00 19.76
CA ILE A 78 17.36 17.30 19.77
C ILE A 78 16.96 16.88 21.20
N HIS A 79 15.74 17.22 21.59
CA HIS A 79 15.27 16.88 22.92
C HIS A 79 14.72 15.43 22.93
N PRO A 80 15.10 14.59 23.93
CA PRO A 80 14.61 13.21 24.02
C PRO A 80 13.07 13.07 23.99
N LYS A 81 12.34 14.11 24.43
CA LYS A 81 10.87 14.13 24.35
C LYS A 81 10.35 14.16 22.93
N ASP A 82 11.06 14.77 21.98
CA ASP A 82 10.65 14.86 20.60
C ASP A 82 10.86 13.51 19.89
N ILE A 83 11.96 12.84 20.18
CA ILE A 83 12.14 11.43 19.78
C ILE A 83 11.03 10.56 20.37
N GLN A 84 10.67 10.76 21.64
CA GLN A 84 9.60 9.99 22.27
C GLN A 84 8.24 10.24 21.58
N ARG A 85 7.96 11.49 21.13
CA ARG A 85 6.74 11.81 20.37
C ARG A 85 6.66 11.01 19.06
N LEU A 86 7.76 10.88 18.31
CA LEU A 86 7.82 10.08 17.10
C LEU A 86 7.58 8.58 17.38
N ILE A 87 8.22 8.06 18.44
CA ILE A 87 8.01 6.68 18.88
C ILE A 87 6.55 6.44 19.29
N ASP A 88 5.95 7.36 20.02
CA ASP A 88 4.56 7.22 20.48
C ASP A 88 3.58 7.33 19.30
N PHE A 89 3.88 8.17 18.31
CA PHE A 89 3.14 8.21 17.06
C PHE A 89 3.26 6.87 16.29
N GLY A 90 4.45 6.27 16.23
CA GLY A 90 4.62 4.94 15.65
C GLY A 90 3.75 3.86 16.31
N LYS A 91 3.68 3.88 17.65
CA LYS A 91 2.77 2.99 18.39
C LYS A 91 1.30 3.27 18.05
N HIS A 92 0.94 4.55 17.88
CA HIS A 92 -0.40 4.93 17.43
C HIS A 92 -0.70 4.35 16.04
N MET A 93 0.20 4.50 15.06
CA MET A 93 0.05 3.91 13.72
C MET A 93 -0.18 2.40 13.78
N LEU A 94 0.60 1.68 14.60
CA LEU A 94 0.48 0.23 14.75
C LEU A 94 -0.83 -0.21 15.42
N THR A 95 -1.54 0.67 16.11
CA THR A 95 -2.74 0.34 16.89
C THR A 95 -3.99 1.09 16.44
N ALA A 96 -3.87 1.90 15.38
CA ALA A 96 -4.98 2.66 14.83
C ALA A 96 -6.12 1.74 14.36
N GLU A 97 -7.33 2.26 14.41
CA GLU A 97 -8.51 1.58 13.86
C GLU A 97 -8.40 1.49 12.34
N VAL A 98 -8.80 0.35 11.78
CA VAL A 98 -8.78 0.11 10.34
C VAL A 98 -10.12 0.55 9.76
N GLU A 99 -10.11 1.65 9.02
CA GLU A 99 -11.30 2.20 8.35
C GLU A 99 -11.44 1.58 6.96
N VAL A 100 -12.34 0.62 6.82
CA VAL A 100 -12.64 -0.05 5.54
C VAL A 100 -13.43 0.88 4.63
N PHE A 101 -13.07 0.95 3.35
CA PHE A 101 -13.82 1.76 2.36
C PHE A 101 -15.24 1.25 2.17
N ASP A 102 -16.16 2.18 1.97
CA ASP A 102 -17.56 1.88 1.67
C ASP A 102 -17.69 0.98 0.43
N GLY A 103 -18.52 -0.05 0.54
CA GLY A 103 -18.76 -1.02 -0.55
C GLY A 103 -17.77 -2.19 -0.62
N VAL A 104 -16.59 -2.11 0.00
CA VAL A 104 -15.60 -3.20 0.01
C VAL A 104 -16.18 -4.52 0.57
N PRO A 105 -16.85 -4.55 1.74
CA PRO A 105 -17.39 -5.80 2.26
C PRO A 105 -18.40 -6.45 1.31
N LEU A 106 -19.25 -5.64 0.67
CA LEU A 106 -20.24 -6.14 -0.29
C LEU A 106 -19.59 -6.65 -1.58
N LEU A 107 -18.56 -5.96 -2.07
CA LEU A 107 -17.77 -6.40 -3.23
C LEU A 107 -17.14 -7.76 -2.97
N LEU A 108 -16.37 -7.90 -1.87
CA LEU A 108 -15.70 -9.15 -1.51
C LEU A 108 -16.69 -10.29 -1.27
N GLN A 109 -17.81 -10.02 -0.59
CA GLN A 109 -18.89 -11.00 -0.39
C GLN A 109 -19.47 -11.51 -1.72
N ASN A 110 -19.57 -10.65 -2.73
CA ASN A 110 -20.08 -11.07 -4.04
C ASN A 110 -19.03 -11.85 -4.82
N LEU A 111 -17.79 -11.38 -4.86
CA LEU A 111 -16.71 -12.01 -5.62
C LEU A 111 -16.32 -13.37 -5.04
N SER A 112 -16.27 -13.51 -3.72
CA SER A 112 -15.86 -14.76 -3.05
C SER A 112 -16.82 -15.95 -3.28
N LYS A 113 -18.02 -15.69 -3.81
CA LYS A 113 -18.96 -16.76 -4.22
C LYS A 113 -18.51 -17.50 -5.48
N ASP A 114 -17.87 -16.75 -6.39
CA ASP A 114 -17.57 -17.21 -7.73
C ASP A 114 -16.06 -17.39 -7.96
N TYR A 115 -15.22 -16.69 -7.17
CA TYR A 115 -13.76 -16.64 -7.34
C TYR A 115 -13.04 -16.85 -6.00
N PRO A 116 -11.94 -17.62 -5.99
CA PRO A 116 -11.00 -17.57 -4.88
C PRO A 116 -10.30 -16.19 -4.87
N LEU A 117 -10.27 -15.55 -3.69
CA LEU A 117 -9.64 -14.25 -3.51
C LEU A 117 -8.27 -14.40 -2.87
N LEU A 118 -7.32 -13.59 -3.33
CA LEU A 118 -5.97 -13.49 -2.83
C LEU A 118 -5.71 -12.04 -2.36
N LEU A 119 -5.14 -11.85 -1.18
CA LEU A 119 -4.63 -10.56 -0.72
C LEU A 119 -3.13 -10.53 -0.95
N ILE A 120 -2.63 -9.49 -1.62
CA ILE A 120 -1.19 -9.26 -1.79
C ILE A 120 -0.88 -7.84 -1.32
N THR A 121 -0.15 -7.71 -0.22
CA THR A 121 0.15 -6.41 0.39
C THR A 121 1.63 -6.29 0.76
N LYS A 122 2.16 -5.07 0.74
CA LYS A 122 3.53 -4.76 1.21
C LYS A 122 3.53 -4.38 2.68
N GLY A 123 4.65 -4.61 3.36
CA GLY A 123 4.92 -4.10 4.69
C GLY A 123 5.32 -5.16 5.71
N ASP A 124 5.23 -4.78 6.98
CA ASP A 124 5.50 -5.70 8.09
C ASP A 124 4.42 -6.76 8.23
N LEU A 125 4.83 -8.03 8.26
CA LEU A 125 3.92 -9.18 8.31
C LEU A 125 2.95 -9.10 9.49
N PHE A 126 3.46 -8.78 10.69
CA PHE A 126 2.63 -8.74 11.90
C PHE A 126 1.60 -7.60 11.83
N HIS A 127 2.03 -6.42 11.34
CA HIS A 127 1.15 -5.28 11.21
C HIS A 127 0.07 -5.52 10.15
N GLN A 128 0.41 -6.06 8.97
CA GLN A 128 -0.56 -6.32 7.92
C GLN A 128 -1.57 -7.42 8.30
N GLN A 129 -1.12 -8.48 8.98
CA GLN A 129 -2.03 -9.50 9.53
C GLN A 129 -3.01 -8.90 10.55
N ARG A 130 -2.52 -8.04 11.45
CA ARG A 130 -3.36 -7.36 12.44
C ARG A 130 -4.40 -6.45 11.77
N LYS A 131 -4.01 -5.66 10.75
CA LYS A 131 -4.95 -4.82 9.98
C LYS A 131 -6.02 -5.67 9.30
N LEU A 132 -5.64 -6.77 8.66
CA LEU A 132 -6.58 -7.67 8.00
C LEU A 132 -7.58 -8.30 9.00
N GLU A 133 -7.12 -8.71 10.18
CA GLU A 133 -8.01 -9.22 11.23
C GLU A 133 -8.95 -8.12 11.75
N ALA A 134 -8.42 -6.93 12.04
CA ALA A 134 -9.19 -5.79 12.55
C ALA A 134 -10.23 -5.27 11.54
N SER A 135 -9.95 -5.36 10.24
CA SER A 135 -10.88 -4.97 9.17
C SER A 135 -12.13 -5.87 9.09
N GLY A 136 -12.09 -7.07 9.66
CA GLY A 136 -13.14 -8.08 9.52
C GLY A 136 -13.22 -8.74 8.13
N LEU A 137 -12.25 -8.46 7.24
CA LEU A 137 -12.26 -8.96 5.87
C LEU A 137 -11.52 -10.30 5.67
N ALA A 138 -10.78 -10.77 6.67
CA ALA A 138 -9.93 -11.96 6.57
C ALA A 138 -10.65 -13.20 6.02
N GLY A 139 -11.93 -13.38 6.38
CA GLY A 139 -12.74 -14.54 5.96
C GLY A 139 -13.08 -14.60 4.47
N TYR A 140 -12.88 -13.53 3.71
CA TYR A 140 -13.11 -13.52 2.26
C TYR A 140 -11.91 -14.04 1.47
N PHE A 141 -10.70 -13.97 2.01
CA PHE A 141 -9.47 -14.33 1.30
C PHE A 141 -9.10 -15.78 1.53
N ARG A 142 -8.89 -16.50 0.43
CA ARG A 142 -8.40 -17.87 0.45
C ARG A 142 -6.90 -17.94 0.72
N LEU A 143 -6.16 -16.93 0.26
CA LEU A 143 -4.71 -16.78 0.41
C LEU A 143 -4.37 -15.33 0.80
N VAL A 144 -3.33 -15.18 1.58
CA VAL A 144 -2.78 -13.87 2.00
C VAL A 144 -1.27 -13.93 1.84
N GLU A 145 -0.72 -13.03 1.03
CA GLU A 145 0.71 -12.85 0.82
C GLU A 145 1.12 -11.46 1.30
N VAL A 146 1.99 -11.41 2.28
CA VAL A 146 2.63 -10.18 2.74
C VAL A 146 4.06 -10.19 2.25
N VAL A 147 4.41 -9.21 1.43
CA VAL A 147 5.70 -9.17 0.72
C VAL A 147 6.48 -7.91 1.08
N SER A 148 7.81 -7.97 0.90
CA SER A 148 8.67 -6.81 1.09
C SER A 148 8.63 -5.84 -0.10
N GLU A 149 8.33 -6.35 -1.31
CA GLU A 149 8.24 -5.59 -2.55
C GLU A 149 7.24 -6.25 -3.50
N LYS A 150 6.63 -5.47 -4.38
CA LYS A 150 5.69 -5.94 -5.42
C LYS A 150 6.31 -5.77 -6.81
N SER A 151 7.38 -6.52 -7.07
CA SER A 151 8.03 -6.58 -8.38
C SER A 151 7.44 -7.69 -9.27
N PRO A 152 7.69 -7.66 -10.60
CA PRO A 152 7.28 -8.76 -11.49
C PRO A 152 7.79 -10.12 -11.02
N GLU A 153 9.01 -10.19 -10.48
CA GLU A 153 9.64 -11.41 -9.99
C GLU A 153 8.86 -11.96 -8.77
N VAL A 154 8.50 -11.09 -7.82
CA VAL A 154 7.73 -11.48 -6.63
C VAL A 154 6.34 -11.97 -7.02
N TYR A 155 5.66 -11.27 -7.95
CA TYR A 155 4.38 -11.75 -8.47
C TYR A 155 4.53 -13.10 -9.18
N SER A 156 5.56 -13.30 -10.00
CA SER A 156 5.82 -14.59 -10.65
C SER A 156 5.99 -15.71 -9.64
N GLU A 157 6.79 -15.49 -8.57
CA GLU A 157 6.98 -16.46 -7.49
C GLU A 157 5.68 -16.82 -6.76
N ILE A 158 4.82 -15.82 -6.48
CA ILE A 158 3.50 -16.03 -5.86
C ILE A 158 2.61 -16.87 -6.79
N LEU A 159 2.51 -16.49 -8.06
CA LEU A 159 1.66 -17.19 -9.03
C LEU A 159 2.14 -18.62 -9.25
N GLU A 160 3.44 -18.87 -9.37
CA GLU A 160 4.03 -20.20 -9.51
C GLU A 160 3.78 -21.07 -8.25
N ARG A 161 4.02 -20.51 -7.04
CA ARG A 161 3.81 -21.19 -5.76
C ARG A 161 2.37 -21.70 -5.61
N HIS A 162 1.41 -20.90 -6.05
CA HIS A 162 -0.01 -21.22 -5.96
C HIS A 162 -0.59 -21.86 -7.23
N GLN A 163 0.24 -22.12 -8.24
CA GLN A 163 -0.15 -22.72 -9.53
C GLN A 163 -1.25 -21.90 -10.24
N ILE A 164 -1.08 -20.58 -10.23
CA ILE A 164 -2.00 -19.61 -10.84
C ILE A 164 -1.47 -19.24 -12.23
N ASP A 165 -2.31 -19.40 -13.27
CA ASP A 165 -2.01 -18.94 -14.61
C ASP A 165 -2.10 -17.40 -14.68
N PRO A 166 -1.02 -16.66 -15.04
CA PRO A 166 -1.07 -15.21 -15.20
C PRO A 166 -2.20 -14.73 -16.12
N GLY A 167 -2.44 -15.42 -17.24
CA GLY A 167 -3.50 -15.08 -18.19
C GLY A 167 -4.93 -15.22 -17.63
N ARG A 168 -5.07 -15.81 -16.44
CA ARG A 168 -6.34 -16.02 -15.73
C ARG A 168 -6.38 -15.38 -14.34
N PHE A 169 -5.45 -14.46 -14.11
CA PHE A 169 -5.28 -13.72 -12.87
C PHE A 169 -5.55 -12.23 -13.08
N VAL A 170 -6.27 -11.59 -12.16
CA VAL A 170 -6.46 -10.15 -12.15
C VAL A 170 -6.06 -9.56 -10.81
N MET A 171 -5.24 -8.50 -10.84
CA MET A 171 -4.86 -7.70 -9.67
C MET A 171 -5.69 -6.41 -9.63
N ILE A 172 -6.16 -6.05 -8.44
CA ILE A 172 -6.91 -4.84 -8.18
C ILE A 172 -6.17 -4.05 -7.11
N GLY A 173 -5.79 -2.82 -7.40
CA GLY A 173 -5.05 -1.97 -6.46
C GLY A 173 -5.00 -0.51 -6.88
N ASN A 174 -4.46 0.34 -6.00
CA ASN A 174 -4.36 1.79 -6.18
C ASN A 174 -2.95 2.27 -6.58
N SER A 175 -1.97 1.39 -6.69
CA SER A 175 -0.59 1.74 -7.09
C SER A 175 -0.28 1.25 -8.50
N LEU A 176 0.04 2.19 -9.41
CA LEU A 176 0.53 1.84 -10.74
C LEU A 176 1.82 1.05 -10.67
N ARG A 177 2.75 1.49 -9.83
CA ARG A 177 4.08 0.91 -9.66
C ARG A 177 4.04 -0.49 -9.06
N SER A 178 3.20 -0.70 -8.05
CA SER A 178 3.20 -1.92 -7.25
C SER A 178 2.14 -2.93 -7.66
N ASP A 179 0.96 -2.49 -8.12
CA ASP A 179 -0.17 -3.39 -8.39
C ASP A 179 -0.40 -3.64 -9.87
N ILE A 180 -0.17 -2.62 -10.70
CA ILE A 180 -0.61 -2.64 -12.08
C ILE A 180 0.53 -3.05 -13.03
N ILE A 181 1.57 -2.23 -13.10
CA ILE A 181 2.68 -2.44 -14.04
C ILE A 181 3.35 -3.83 -13.87
N PRO A 182 3.64 -4.31 -12.65
CA PRO A 182 4.29 -5.59 -12.47
C PRO A 182 3.49 -6.78 -13.00
N VAL A 183 2.18 -6.81 -12.78
CA VAL A 183 1.33 -7.93 -13.22
C VAL A 183 1.09 -7.90 -14.72
N LEU A 184 0.97 -6.71 -15.32
CA LEU A 184 0.85 -6.57 -16.78
C LEU A 184 2.09 -7.07 -17.51
N LYS A 185 3.29 -6.89 -16.93
CA LYS A 185 4.56 -7.43 -17.46
C LYS A 185 4.57 -8.97 -17.50
N LEU A 186 3.79 -9.63 -16.66
CA LEU A 186 3.62 -11.08 -16.64
C LEU A 186 2.51 -11.59 -17.58
N GLY A 187 1.82 -10.70 -18.31
CA GLY A 187 0.68 -11.03 -19.14
C GLY A 187 -0.61 -11.27 -18.34
N ALA A 188 -0.65 -10.83 -17.10
CA ALA A 188 -1.85 -10.86 -16.27
C ALA A 188 -2.74 -9.64 -16.53
N TRP A 189 -3.86 -9.56 -15.82
CA TRP A 189 -4.85 -8.50 -15.95
C TRP A 189 -4.80 -7.57 -14.74
N ALA A 190 -5.17 -6.30 -14.93
CA ALA A 190 -5.15 -5.32 -13.85
C ALA A 190 -6.36 -4.39 -13.87
N ILE A 191 -6.83 -4.01 -12.66
CA ILE A 191 -7.83 -2.96 -12.45
C ILE A 191 -7.24 -1.95 -11.49
N TYR A 192 -7.08 -0.72 -11.96
CA TYR A 192 -6.52 0.40 -11.21
C TYR A 192 -7.63 1.22 -10.55
N LEU A 193 -7.52 1.47 -9.25
CA LEU A 193 -8.39 2.34 -8.47
C LEU A 193 -7.76 3.73 -8.37
N SER A 194 -8.18 4.68 -9.21
CA SER A 194 -7.47 5.95 -9.42
C SER A 194 -7.87 7.10 -8.48
N ASP A 195 -9.04 7.03 -7.83
CA ASP A 195 -9.50 8.11 -6.93
C ASP A 195 -9.06 7.91 -5.46
N HIS A 196 -8.34 6.83 -5.17
CA HIS A 196 -7.80 6.59 -3.83
C HIS A 196 -6.47 7.32 -3.64
N LEU A 197 -6.23 7.79 -2.41
CA LEU A 197 -4.94 8.39 -2.06
C LEU A 197 -3.83 7.39 -2.35
N THR A 198 -2.77 7.89 -2.97
CA THR A 198 -1.59 7.08 -3.28
C THR A 198 -0.36 7.88 -2.93
N TRP A 199 0.59 7.27 -2.24
CA TRP A 199 1.88 7.88 -1.99
C TRP A 199 2.58 8.21 -3.31
N SER A 200 3.14 9.41 -3.47
CA SER A 200 3.73 9.88 -4.72
C SER A 200 4.83 8.96 -5.28
N HIS A 201 5.53 8.25 -4.40
CA HIS A 201 6.52 7.23 -4.78
C HIS A 201 5.90 6.02 -5.50
N GLU A 202 4.61 5.75 -5.31
CA GLU A 202 3.86 4.63 -5.90
C GLU A 202 3.17 5.02 -7.23
N ASP A 203 3.26 6.30 -7.63
CA ASP A 203 2.65 6.83 -8.85
C ASP A 203 3.69 6.89 -9.98
N ASP A 204 3.70 5.87 -10.82
CA ASP A 204 4.55 5.80 -12.01
C ASP A 204 3.77 6.23 -13.27
N PRO A 205 4.40 6.94 -14.23
CA PRO A 205 3.69 7.35 -15.44
C PRO A 205 3.24 6.17 -16.29
N LEU A 206 1.96 6.22 -16.70
CA LEU A 206 1.26 5.22 -17.51
C LEU A 206 1.81 5.02 -18.94
N ASP A 207 2.85 5.71 -19.35
CA ASP A 207 3.38 5.72 -20.72
C ASP A 207 3.76 4.32 -21.27
N VAL A 208 3.71 3.30 -20.44
CA VAL A 208 4.08 1.90 -20.76
C VAL A 208 2.87 1.00 -20.99
N ILE A 209 1.63 1.47 -20.72
CA ILE A 209 0.44 0.59 -20.73
C ILE A 209 -0.36 0.80 -22.01
N THR A 210 -0.06 -0.03 -23.02
CA THR A 210 -0.83 -0.12 -24.28
C THR A 210 -1.62 -1.44 -24.38
N GLN A 211 -2.07 -2.01 -23.24
CA GLN A 211 -2.63 -3.36 -23.23
C GLN A 211 -4.14 -3.35 -22.99
N ASP A 212 -4.86 -4.19 -23.74
CA ASP A 212 -6.30 -4.49 -23.55
C ASP A 212 -6.60 -5.17 -22.20
N SER A 213 -5.56 -5.56 -21.45
CA SER A 213 -5.63 -6.25 -20.14
C SER A 213 -5.69 -5.33 -18.94
N TYR A 214 -5.90 -4.01 -19.15
CA TYR A 214 -5.96 -3.00 -18.11
C TYR A 214 -7.27 -2.22 -18.16
N LEU A 215 -7.87 -1.95 -17.00
CA LEU A 215 -8.97 -0.99 -16.85
C LEU A 215 -8.72 -0.10 -15.65
N GLU A 216 -9.06 1.16 -15.80
CA GLU A 216 -9.13 2.13 -14.70
C GLU A 216 -10.57 2.27 -14.23
N VAL A 217 -10.75 2.28 -12.92
CA VAL A 217 -12.02 2.60 -12.24
C VAL A 217 -11.75 3.60 -11.14
N LYS A 218 -12.65 4.55 -10.96
CA LYS A 218 -12.49 5.57 -9.93
C LYS A 218 -12.78 5.05 -8.53
N GLU A 219 -13.80 4.22 -8.41
CA GLU A 219 -14.32 3.76 -7.14
C GLU A 219 -14.45 2.24 -7.11
N ILE A 220 -14.45 1.70 -5.91
CA ILE A 220 -14.64 0.27 -5.65
C ILE A 220 -15.94 -0.28 -6.25
N SER A 221 -16.97 0.56 -6.38
CA SER A 221 -18.25 0.22 -7.00
C SER A 221 -18.15 -0.19 -8.47
N GLY A 222 -17.13 0.30 -9.19
CA GLY A 222 -16.87 -0.02 -10.60
C GLY A 222 -16.21 -1.37 -10.84
N VAL A 223 -15.58 -1.95 -9.82
CA VAL A 223 -14.74 -3.16 -9.94
C VAL A 223 -15.51 -4.36 -10.48
N LEU A 224 -16.73 -4.63 -10.00
CA LEU A 224 -17.54 -5.75 -10.51
C LEU A 224 -17.82 -5.65 -12.01
N GLN A 225 -18.06 -4.44 -12.51
CA GLN A 225 -18.29 -4.21 -13.93
C GLN A 225 -16.98 -4.38 -14.73
N ALA A 226 -15.88 -3.87 -14.22
CA ALA A 226 -14.56 -4.01 -14.84
C ALA A 226 -14.15 -5.48 -15.00
N ILE A 227 -14.32 -6.31 -13.96
CA ILE A 227 -14.07 -7.76 -14.00
C ILE A 227 -14.89 -8.44 -15.12
N LYS A 228 -16.17 -8.07 -15.27
CA LYS A 228 -17.03 -8.62 -16.33
C LYS A 228 -16.63 -8.16 -17.72
N LEU A 229 -16.06 -6.97 -17.87
CA LEU A 229 -15.58 -6.45 -19.15
C LEU A 229 -14.29 -7.14 -19.59
N LEU A 230 -13.32 -7.27 -18.66
CA LEU A 230 -12.04 -7.94 -18.93
C LEU A 230 -12.18 -9.46 -19.11
N GLY A 231 -13.15 -10.11 -18.48
CA GLY A 231 -13.33 -11.55 -18.52
C GLY A 231 -14.12 -12.08 -19.74
N LYS A 232 -14.44 -11.20 -20.71
CA LYS A 232 -15.13 -11.59 -21.97
C LYS A 232 -14.12 -12.05 -23.01
#